data_21f89fef9cf66ac8f7b7d7908e362d2c
#
_entry.id   21f89fef9cf66ac8f7b7d7908e362d2c
#
_cell.length_a   1.000
_cell.length_b   1.000
_cell.length_c   1.000
_cell.angle_alpha   90.00
_cell.angle_beta   90.00
_cell.angle_gamma   90.00
#
_symmetry.space_group_name_H-M   'P 1'
#
loop_
_entity.id
_entity.type
_entity.pdbx_description
1 polymer ?
#
loop_
_entity_poly.entity_id
_entity_poly.type
_entity_poly.pdbx_seq_one_letter_code
_entity_poly.pdbx_strand_id
1 'polypeptide(L)'
;MPELEKGYFRIDIPRVQVSPTRPFLEKFSGRCGKIIIRWKTLQPFSITNGVLTLTREQDKTEPLYRFYRLGDVLIFPGSAFKGMARTYTAAIFGLDFADELYGDCDYGVTDRDQNRRNNKINHASKVFFDDALLKTKQLTKQPTMEAFSKNKTKTNTFRIYQLKKSEEMKTQSYDMECFPAGVSFVTEIQYMGLLDEHFHAFFLSLGLHSRYHFPLKCGRGKSTGYGAIKASLEIVTQFDEKCPFSPLKDVTEAVKKKLTEEPTFSLPESLDNLRMLHEKCNE
;
A
#
# COMPACT_ATOMS: atom_id res chain seq x y z
N MET A 1 -21.04 -11.96 -11.68
CA MET A 1 -21.23 -11.05 -10.54
C MET A 1 -21.33 -11.72 -9.15
N PRO A 2 -20.67 -12.86 -8.87
CA PRO A 2 -20.79 -13.49 -7.54
C PRO A 2 -19.73 -13.07 -6.50
N GLU A 3 -18.85 -12.12 -6.80
CA GLU A 3 -17.72 -11.77 -5.90
C GLU A 3 -17.94 -10.50 -5.06
N LEU A 4 -19.03 -9.77 -5.28
CA LEU A 4 -19.38 -8.56 -4.51
C LEU A 4 -19.81 -8.86 -3.05
N GLU A 5 -20.22 -10.08 -2.76
CA GLU A 5 -20.72 -10.47 -1.42
C GLU A 5 -19.61 -10.64 -0.37
N LYS A 6 -18.33 -10.69 -0.78
CA LYS A 6 -17.20 -11.03 0.11
C LYS A 6 -16.42 -9.85 0.64
N GLY A 7 -16.84 -8.60 0.39
CA GLY A 7 -16.12 -7.39 0.79
C GLY A 7 -14.74 -7.22 0.10
N TYR A 8 -14.50 -7.92 -0.99
CA TYR A 8 -13.33 -7.75 -1.85
C TYR A 8 -13.69 -8.08 -3.30
N PHE A 9 -12.90 -7.55 -4.21
CA PHE A 9 -12.90 -7.92 -5.63
C PHE A 9 -11.49 -8.37 -6.06
N ARG A 10 -11.41 -8.98 -7.23
CA ARG A 10 -10.14 -9.42 -7.79
C ARG A 10 -9.76 -8.57 -8.97
N ILE A 11 -8.51 -8.23 -9.05
CA ILE A 11 -7.91 -7.55 -10.18
C ILE A 11 -6.92 -8.52 -10.82
N ASP A 12 -7.04 -8.70 -12.13
CA ASP A 12 -6.06 -9.43 -12.92
C ASP A 12 -4.77 -8.59 -13.03
N ILE A 13 -3.64 -9.24 -12.74
CA ILE A 13 -2.34 -8.57 -12.75
C ILE A 13 -1.92 -8.39 -14.20
N PRO A 14 -1.66 -7.17 -14.67
CA PRO A 14 -1.13 -6.93 -16.00
C PRO A 14 0.17 -7.70 -16.22
N ARG A 15 0.32 -8.34 -17.35
CA ARG A 15 1.56 -9.00 -17.75
C ARG A 15 2.39 -8.01 -18.53
N VAL A 16 3.25 -7.30 -17.85
CA VAL A 16 4.22 -6.40 -18.46
C VAL A 16 5.53 -7.15 -18.61
N GLN A 17 6.06 -7.18 -19.83
CA GLN A 17 7.48 -7.44 -20.00
C GLN A 17 8.19 -6.09 -19.81
N VAL A 18 8.64 -5.83 -18.61
CA VAL A 18 9.53 -4.68 -18.37
C VAL A 18 10.89 -5.06 -18.94
N SER A 19 11.39 -4.25 -19.87
CA SER A 19 12.77 -4.37 -20.29
C SER A 19 13.65 -4.19 -19.05
N PRO A 20 14.62 -5.09 -18.81
CA PRO A 20 15.46 -5.01 -17.63
C PRO A 20 16.18 -3.66 -17.62
N THR A 21 15.76 -2.77 -16.73
CA THR A 21 16.50 -1.53 -16.48
C THR A 21 17.78 -1.89 -15.75
N ARG A 22 18.88 -1.26 -16.15
CA ARG A 22 20.17 -1.49 -15.49
C ARG A 22 20.11 -1.15 -14.01
N PRO A 23 20.88 -1.87 -13.16
CA PRO A 23 20.88 -1.61 -11.74
C PRO A 23 21.15 -0.13 -11.44
N PHE A 24 20.42 0.39 -10.48
CA PHE A 24 20.44 1.76 -9.99
C PHE A 24 21.84 2.32 -9.68
N LEU A 25 22.79 1.46 -9.33
CA LEU A 25 24.16 1.86 -8.94
C LEU A 25 25.05 2.32 -10.09
N GLU A 26 24.67 2.07 -11.34
CA GLU A 26 25.56 2.41 -12.48
C GLU A 26 25.40 3.84 -13.01
N LYS A 27 24.24 4.48 -12.79
CA LYS A 27 24.01 5.90 -13.16
C LYS A 27 22.98 6.52 -12.22
N PHE A 28 23.33 7.65 -11.61
CA PHE A 28 22.36 8.54 -10.97
C PHE A 28 21.49 9.19 -12.05
N SER A 29 20.54 8.43 -12.57
CA SER A 29 19.54 8.92 -13.51
C SER A 29 18.18 8.84 -12.87
N GLY A 30 17.39 9.89 -13.01
CA GLY A 30 16.04 9.98 -12.48
C GLY A 30 15.91 10.91 -11.28
N ARG A 31 14.67 11.08 -10.85
CA ARG A 31 14.30 12.00 -9.79
C ARG A 31 14.68 11.46 -8.42
N CYS A 32 15.23 12.33 -7.56
CA CYS A 32 15.53 12.04 -6.18
C CYS A 32 14.94 13.12 -5.27
N GLY A 33 14.42 12.75 -4.11
CA GLY A 33 13.85 13.73 -3.19
C GLY A 33 13.01 13.09 -2.08
N LYS A 34 12.04 13.89 -1.59
CA LYS A 34 11.16 13.51 -0.51
C LYS A 34 9.70 13.84 -0.83
N ILE A 35 8.81 13.03 -0.31
CA ILE A 35 7.36 13.18 -0.42
C ILE A 35 6.78 13.14 0.99
N ILE A 36 5.91 14.09 1.32
CA ILE A 36 5.12 14.07 2.54
C ILE A 36 3.67 13.80 2.17
N ILE A 37 3.12 12.72 2.72
CA ILE A 37 1.74 12.33 2.53
C ILE A 37 1.00 12.40 3.85
N ARG A 38 -0.15 13.09 3.84
CA ARG A 38 -1.13 13.04 4.91
C ARG A 38 -2.11 11.92 4.65
N TRP A 39 -2.31 11.10 5.64
CA TRP A 39 -3.30 10.03 5.63
C TRP A 39 -4.47 10.39 6.53
N LYS A 40 -5.68 10.13 6.09
CA LYS A 40 -6.88 10.19 6.90
C LYS A 40 -7.51 8.81 7.01
N THR A 41 -7.74 8.35 8.23
CA THR A 41 -8.43 7.09 8.46
C THR A 41 -9.92 7.25 8.15
N LEU A 42 -10.45 6.39 7.28
CA LEU A 42 -11.87 6.32 6.95
C LEU A 42 -12.59 5.27 7.81
N GLN A 43 -11.85 4.27 8.24
CA GLN A 43 -12.30 3.18 9.10
C GLN A 43 -11.29 2.98 10.22
N PRO A 44 -11.68 2.40 11.36
CA PRO A 44 -10.70 1.98 12.35
C PRO A 44 -9.69 1.03 11.70
N PHE A 45 -8.42 1.14 12.04
CA PHE A 45 -7.41 0.23 11.51
C PHE A 45 -6.49 -0.31 12.61
N SER A 46 -6.00 -1.52 12.40
CA SER A 46 -5.06 -2.18 13.29
C SER A 46 -3.85 -2.67 12.53
N ILE A 47 -2.68 -2.32 13.03
CA ILE A 47 -1.42 -2.94 12.61
C ILE A 47 -0.83 -3.58 13.84
N THR A 48 -0.61 -4.88 13.77
CA THR A 48 -0.11 -5.66 14.90
C THR A 48 1.28 -6.20 14.59
N ASN A 49 2.05 -6.42 15.62
CA ASN A 49 3.33 -7.14 15.52
C ASN A 49 3.17 -8.67 15.42
N GLY A 50 1.92 -9.15 15.28
CA GLY A 50 1.61 -10.58 15.25
C GLY A 50 1.52 -11.25 16.62
N VAL A 51 1.86 -10.55 17.70
CA VAL A 51 1.78 -11.09 19.06
C VAL A 51 0.34 -10.96 19.58
N LEU A 52 -0.19 -12.11 20.01
CA LEU A 52 -1.46 -12.21 20.72
C LEU A 52 -1.18 -12.12 22.21
N THR A 53 -1.77 -11.17 22.89
CA THR A 53 -1.72 -11.07 24.34
C THR A 53 -3.04 -11.54 24.93
N LEU A 54 -2.96 -12.15 26.12
CA LEU A 54 -4.15 -12.49 26.90
C LEU A 54 -4.42 -11.33 27.85
N THR A 55 -5.63 -10.77 27.76
CA THR A 55 -6.11 -9.75 28.69
C THR A 55 -7.14 -10.39 29.62
N ARG A 56 -7.02 -10.08 30.91
CA ARG A 56 -7.98 -10.54 31.91
C ARG A 56 -8.94 -9.38 32.22
N GLU A 57 -10.18 -9.52 31.80
CA GLU A 57 -11.27 -8.58 32.10
C GLU A 57 -12.43 -9.35 32.71
N GLN A 58 -12.90 -8.92 33.89
CA GLN A 58 -14.06 -9.52 34.58
C GLN A 58 -13.99 -11.04 34.64
N ASP A 59 -12.86 -11.59 35.12
CA ASP A 59 -12.59 -13.03 35.25
C ASP A 59 -12.56 -13.86 33.94
N LYS A 60 -12.66 -13.22 32.80
CA LYS A 60 -12.45 -13.85 31.50
C LYS A 60 -11.09 -13.51 30.94
N THR A 61 -10.42 -14.51 30.39
CA THR A 61 -9.16 -14.32 29.67
C THR A 61 -9.47 -14.30 28.18
N GLU A 62 -9.31 -13.13 27.56
CA GLU A 62 -9.62 -12.94 26.15
C GLU A 62 -8.35 -12.61 25.36
N PRO A 63 -8.22 -13.18 24.14
CA PRO A 63 -7.08 -12.85 23.30
C PRO A 63 -7.23 -11.47 22.69
N LEU A 64 -6.17 -10.68 22.77
CA LEU A 64 -6.11 -9.32 22.23
C LEU A 64 -4.90 -9.16 21.33
N TYR A 65 -5.13 -8.73 20.09
CA TYR A 65 -4.07 -8.25 19.20
C TYR A 65 -3.74 -6.78 19.52
N ARG A 66 -2.55 -6.55 20.04
CA ARG A 66 -2.10 -5.18 20.34
C ARG A 66 -1.66 -4.46 19.08
N PHE A 67 -1.95 -3.16 19.05
CA PHE A 67 -1.42 -2.28 18.03
C PHE A 67 0.11 -2.21 18.11
N TYR A 68 0.76 -2.05 16.96
CA TYR A 68 2.22 -2.00 16.90
C TYR A 68 2.78 -0.79 17.65
N ARG A 69 3.77 -1.03 18.50
CA ARG A 69 4.43 -0.03 19.33
C ARG A 69 5.94 -0.20 19.30
N LEU A 70 6.63 0.94 19.44
CA LEU A 70 8.04 0.99 19.80
C LEU A 70 8.12 1.63 21.20
N GLY A 71 8.35 0.83 22.22
CA GLY A 71 8.10 1.24 23.61
C GLY A 71 6.62 1.59 23.81
N ASP A 72 6.34 2.80 24.28
CA ASP A 72 4.98 3.30 24.50
C ASP A 72 4.41 4.09 23.32
N VAL A 73 5.20 4.27 22.24
CA VAL A 73 4.79 5.06 21.08
C VAL A 73 4.09 4.17 20.04
N LEU A 74 2.88 4.56 19.66
CA LEU A 74 2.17 3.90 18.58
C LEU A 74 2.81 4.24 17.24
N ILE A 75 3.09 3.22 16.45
CA ILE A 75 3.77 3.37 15.17
C ILE A 75 2.99 2.66 14.07
N PHE A 76 2.90 3.33 12.93
CA PHE A 76 2.57 2.68 11.68
C PHE A 76 3.88 2.40 10.93
N PRO A 77 4.31 1.14 10.84
CA PRO A 77 5.60 0.81 10.24
C PRO A 77 5.67 1.18 8.76
N GLY A 78 6.76 1.79 8.32
CA GLY A 78 7.02 2.11 6.92
C GLY A 78 6.99 0.89 6.01
N SER A 79 7.40 -0.28 6.52
CA SER A 79 7.30 -1.55 5.80
C SER A 79 5.86 -1.95 5.49
N ALA A 80 4.89 -1.64 6.37
CA ALA A 80 3.47 -1.91 6.12
C ALA A 80 2.90 -0.95 5.05
N PHE A 81 3.32 0.33 5.05
CA PHE A 81 3.00 1.26 3.97
C PHE A 81 3.56 0.79 2.65
N LYS A 82 4.84 0.41 2.62
CA LYS A 82 5.51 -0.09 1.42
C LYS A 82 4.78 -1.30 0.83
N GLY A 83 4.43 -2.28 1.68
CA GLY A 83 3.69 -3.47 1.26
C GLY A 83 2.29 -3.15 0.71
N MET A 84 1.59 -2.19 1.34
CA MET A 84 0.31 -1.70 0.84
C MET A 84 0.48 -1.02 -0.53
N ALA A 85 1.34 -0.02 -0.65
CA ALA A 85 1.57 0.71 -1.89
C ALA A 85 1.99 -0.23 -3.02
N ARG A 86 2.91 -1.17 -2.74
CA ARG A 86 3.34 -2.20 -3.70
C ARG A 86 2.17 -3.04 -4.23
N THR A 87 1.23 -3.41 -3.37
CA THR A 87 0.06 -4.21 -3.78
C THR A 87 -0.80 -3.46 -4.80
N TYR A 88 -1.08 -2.17 -4.56
CA TYR A 88 -1.87 -1.36 -5.48
C TYR A 88 -1.09 -1.04 -6.77
N THR A 89 0.21 -0.78 -6.67
CA THR A 89 1.06 -0.62 -7.86
C THR A 89 1.05 -1.87 -8.73
N ALA A 90 1.21 -3.04 -8.12
CA ALA A 90 1.19 -4.30 -8.85
C ALA A 90 -0.19 -4.61 -9.46
N ALA A 91 -1.27 -4.21 -8.80
CA ALA A 91 -2.62 -4.36 -9.32
C ALA A 91 -2.88 -3.48 -10.55
N ILE A 92 -2.26 -2.29 -10.62
CA ILE A 92 -2.44 -1.35 -11.75
C ILE A 92 -1.42 -1.63 -12.86
N PHE A 93 -0.14 -1.80 -12.52
CA PHE A 93 0.97 -1.78 -13.47
C PHE A 93 1.67 -3.14 -13.65
N GLY A 94 1.32 -4.15 -12.86
CA GLY A 94 1.95 -5.47 -12.89
C GLY A 94 3.06 -5.65 -11.83
N LEU A 95 3.44 -6.92 -11.63
CA LEU A 95 4.41 -7.29 -10.59
C LEU A 95 5.82 -6.79 -10.92
N ASP A 96 6.25 -6.91 -12.16
CA ASP A 96 7.61 -6.52 -12.57
C ASP A 96 7.83 -5.03 -12.36
N PHE A 97 6.83 -4.20 -12.68
CA PHE A 97 6.87 -2.76 -12.42
C PHE A 97 6.92 -2.45 -10.92
N ALA A 98 6.12 -3.17 -10.13
CA ALA A 98 6.15 -3.01 -8.68
C ALA A 98 7.50 -3.46 -8.08
N ASP A 99 8.12 -4.53 -8.60
CA ASP A 99 9.44 -4.98 -8.18
C ASP A 99 10.51 -3.95 -8.50
N GLU A 100 10.44 -3.31 -9.66
CA GLU A 100 11.37 -2.25 -10.03
C GLU A 100 11.26 -1.03 -9.11
N LEU A 101 10.06 -0.68 -8.67
CA LEU A 101 9.82 0.47 -7.80
C LEU A 101 10.12 0.20 -6.32
N TYR A 102 9.66 -0.95 -5.82
CA TYR A 102 9.73 -1.30 -4.39
C TYR A 102 10.82 -2.31 -4.03
N GLY A 103 11.56 -2.79 -5.01
CA GLY A 103 12.52 -3.86 -4.84
C GLY A 103 11.89 -5.25 -4.91
N ASP A 104 12.71 -6.22 -5.24
CA ASP A 104 12.28 -7.61 -5.33
C ASP A 104 11.85 -8.14 -3.96
N CYS A 105 10.74 -8.88 -3.98
CA CYS A 105 10.36 -9.74 -2.88
C CYS A 105 10.48 -11.19 -3.34
N ASP A 106 11.38 -11.95 -2.72
CA ASP A 106 11.38 -13.40 -2.84
C ASP A 106 10.13 -13.96 -2.15
N TYR A 107 9.00 -13.97 -2.87
CA TYR A 107 7.87 -14.77 -2.44
C TYR A 107 8.24 -16.23 -2.68
N GLY A 108 8.54 -16.96 -1.60
CA GLY A 108 8.75 -18.39 -1.52
C GLY A 108 8.58 -19.16 -2.84
N VAL A 109 9.58 -19.08 -3.69
CA VAL A 109 9.54 -19.68 -5.03
C VAL A 109 9.59 -21.17 -4.84
N THR A 110 8.52 -21.85 -5.21
CA THR A 110 8.52 -23.31 -5.32
C THR A 110 9.53 -23.72 -6.41
N ASP A 111 10.13 -24.90 -6.28
CA ASP A 111 11.17 -25.44 -7.20
C ASP A 111 10.86 -25.33 -8.70
N ARG A 112 9.60 -25.09 -9.08
CA ARG A 112 9.16 -24.91 -10.48
C ARG A 112 9.64 -23.61 -11.11
N ASP A 113 10.09 -22.62 -10.33
CA ASP A 113 10.50 -21.30 -10.81
C ASP A 113 12.03 -21.07 -10.80
N GLN A 114 12.82 -22.13 -10.60
CA GLN A 114 14.30 -22.03 -10.60
C GLN A 114 14.85 -21.45 -11.92
N ASN A 115 14.20 -21.71 -13.04
CA ASN A 115 14.60 -21.12 -14.32
C ASN A 115 14.35 -19.60 -14.42
N ARG A 116 13.44 -19.05 -13.60
CA ARG A 116 13.25 -17.60 -13.48
C ARG A 116 14.34 -16.94 -12.62
N ARG A 117 14.90 -17.65 -11.64
CA ARG A 117 15.98 -17.14 -10.77
C ARG A 117 17.27 -16.81 -11.53
N ASN A 118 17.61 -17.62 -12.54
CA ASN A 118 18.87 -17.48 -13.26
C ASN A 118 18.95 -16.24 -14.15
N ASN A 119 17.82 -15.61 -14.48
CA ASN A 119 17.77 -14.42 -15.33
C ASN A 119 17.09 -13.21 -14.68
N LYS A 120 16.74 -13.28 -13.38
CA LYS A 120 16.05 -12.20 -12.67
C LYS A 120 17.10 -11.18 -12.19
N ILE A 121 16.96 -9.94 -12.65
CA ILE A 121 17.72 -8.81 -12.12
C ILE A 121 17.12 -8.47 -10.76
N ASN A 122 17.91 -8.53 -9.71
CA ASN A 122 17.49 -8.09 -8.39
C ASN A 122 17.43 -6.56 -8.35
N HIS A 123 16.25 -6.02 -8.07
CA HIS A 123 16.03 -4.59 -7.95
C HIS A 123 16.12 -4.15 -6.49
N ALA A 124 16.93 -3.14 -6.22
CA ALA A 124 16.87 -2.42 -4.96
C ALA A 124 15.64 -1.49 -4.95
N SER A 125 15.06 -1.27 -3.77
CA SER A 125 13.94 -0.33 -3.65
C SER A 125 14.36 1.08 -4.05
N LYS A 126 13.54 1.75 -4.83
CA LYS A 126 13.70 3.18 -5.18
C LYS A 126 12.89 4.10 -4.26
N VAL A 127 11.98 3.53 -3.43
CA VAL A 127 11.15 4.29 -2.48
C VAL A 127 11.30 3.72 -1.08
N PHE A 128 11.48 4.60 -0.11
CA PHE A 128 11.73 4.27 1.29
C PHE A 128 10.71 5.00 2.15
N PHE A 129 9.91 4.24 2.88
CA PHE A 129 8.86 4.76 3.75
C PHE A 129 9.37 4.83 5.18
N ASP A 130 9.31 6.01 5.77
CA ASP A 130 9.57 6.16 7.18
C ASP A 130 8.38 5.68 8.02
N ASP A 131 8.65 5.28 9.25
CA ASP A 131 7.62 4.94 10.21
C ASP A 131 6.80 6.19 10.57
N ALA A 132 5.46 6.06 10.58
CA ALA A 132 4.62 7.15 11.05
C ALA A 132 4.38 7.04 12.54
N LEU A 133 4.78 8.08 13.27
CA LEU A 133 4.47 8.21 14.67
C LEU A 133 3.03 8.68 14.86
N LEU A 134 2.24 7.92 15.59
CA LEU A 134 0.84 8.22 15.82
C LEU A 134 0.69 8.96 17.16
N LYS A 135 0.34 10.23 17.09
CA LYS A 135 0.31 11.13 18.27
C LYS A 135 -0.87 10.90 19.21
N THR A 136 -1.80 10.02 18.89
CA THR A 136 -2.92 9.70 19.77
C THR A 136 -2.61 8.53 20.68
N LYS A 137 -3.05 8.62 21.95
CA LYS A 137 -3.02 7.50 22.89
C LYS A 137 -4.36 6.75 22.95
N GLN A 138 -5.39 7.25 22.29
CA GLN A 138 -6.73 6.65 22.31
C GLN A 138 -6.81 5.57 21.24
N LEU A 139 -6.67 4.33 21.67
CA LEU A 139 -7.01 3.16 20.87
C LEU A 139 -8.40 2.67 21.26
N THR A 140 -9.13 2.14 20.30
CA THR A 140 -10.40 1.46 20.52
C THR A 140 -10.20 -0.04 20.43
N LYS A 141 -10.86 -0.81 21.28
CA LYS A 141 -10.98 -2.25 21.11
C LYS A 141 -12.09 -2.54 20.11
N GLN A 142 -11.79 -3.34 19.12
CA GLN A 142 -12.74 -3.74 18.08
C GLN A 142 -12.68 -5.25 17.89
N PRO A 143 -13.83 -5.92 17.81
CA PRO A 143 -13.85 -7.34 17.47
C PRO A 143 -13.37 -7.52 16.03
N THR A 144 -12.45 -8.46 15.82
CA THR A 144 -12.08 -8.85 14.47
C THR A 144 -12.55 -10.26 14.19
N MET A 145 -13.20 -10.43 13.07
CA MET A 145 -13.49 -11.76 12.53
C MET A 145 -12.44 -12.07 11.48
N GLU A 146 -11.69 -13.15 11.67
CA GLU A 146 -10.79 -13.64 10.64
C GLU A 146 -11.55 -14.53 9.68
N ALA A 147 -11.68 -14.06 8.47
CA ALA A 147 -12.22 -14.86 7.42
C ALA A 147 -11.15 -15.76 6.82
N PHE A 148 -11.20 -17.00 7.12
CA PHE A 148 -10.42 -18.01 6.41
C PHE A 148 -11.14 -18.37 5.11
N SER A 149 -10.70 -17.79 3.99
CA SER A 149 -11.16 -18.24 2.69
C SER A 149 -10.48 -19.58 2.37
N LYS A 150 -11.25 -20.65 2.30
CA LYS A 150 -10.83 -21.95 1.75
C LYS A 150 -10.62 -21.91 0.23
N ASN A 151 -10.92 -20.81 -0.42
CA ASN A 151 -10.80 -20.70 -1.87
C ASN A 151 -9.34 -20.72 -2.28
N LYS A 152 -9.01 -21.66 -3.18
CA LYS A 152 -7.72 -21.70 -3.86
C LYS A 152 -7.42 -20.33 -4.42
N THR A 153 -6.24 -19.83 -4.15
CA THR A 153 -5.74 -18.58 -4.72
C THR A 153 -5.76 -18.74 -6.25
N LYS A 154 -6.57 -17.94 -6.94
CA LYS A 154 -6.42 -17.84 -8.39
C LYS A 154 -5.04 -17.24 -8.64
N THR A 155 -4.22 -17.90 -9.41
CA THR A 155 -2.92 -17.39 -9.84
C THR A 155 -3.14 -16.11 -10.67
N ASN A 156 -2.22 -15.17 -10.54
CA ASN A 156 -2.22 -13.89 -11.28
C ASN A 156 -3.36 -12.91 -10.96
N THR A 157 -3.92 -12.95 -9.74
CA THR A 157 -4.89 -11.93 -9.31
C THR A 157 -4.56 -11.40 -7.92
N PHE A 158 -4.80 -10.11 -7.70
CA PHE A 158 -4.82 -9.52 -6.36
C PHE A 158 -6.23 -9.43 -5.82
N ARG A 159 -6.38 -9.62 -4.50
CA ARG A 159 -7.60 -9.30 -3.76
C ARG A 159 -7.50 -7.86 -3.27
N ILE A 160 -8.42 -7.02 -3.71
CA ILE A 160 -8.57 -5.65 -3.23
C ILE A 160 -9.85 -5.57 -2.43
N TYR A 161 -9.77 -4.97 -1.24
CA TYR A 161 -10.88 -4.93 -0.28
C TYR A 161 -11.66 -3.62 -0.42
N GLN A 162 -12.99 -3.73 -0.40
CA GLN A 162 -13.94 -2.62 -0.46
C GLN A 162 -14.11 -1.94 0.91
N LEU A 163 -14.78 -0.79 0.94
CA LEU A 163 -15.15 -0.12 2.19
C LEU A 163 -16.21 -0.94 2.95
N LYS A 164 -17.16 -1.54 2.24
CA LYS A 164 -18.21 -2.35 2.82
C LYS A 164 -17.67 -3.57 3.56
N LYS A 165 -18.32 -3.86 4.69
CA LYS A 165 -18.07 -5.07 5.46
C LYS A 165 -18.74 -6.25 4.75
N SER A 166 -18.07 -7.40 4.69
CA SER A 166 -18.70 -8.65 4.26
C SER A 166 -19.67 -9.14 5.33
N GLU A 167 -20.90 -9.50 4.94
CA GLU A 167 -21.92 -10.00 5.85
C GLU A 167 -21.78 -11.49 6.19
N GLU A 168 -21.07 -12.26 5.37
CA GLU A 168 -21.05 -13.73 5.42
C GLU A 168 -19.97 -14.36 6.29
N MET A 169 -19.24 -13.60 7.08
CA MET A 169 -18.08 -14.16 7.78
C MET A 169 -18.42 -14.64 9.19
N LYS A 170 -18.71 -15.92 9.33
CA LYS A 170 -18.72 -16.65 10.59
C LYS A 170 -17.34 -17.19 10.88
N THR A 171 -16.59 -16.56 11.79
CA THR A 171 -15.32 -17.10 12.24
C THR A 171 -14.98 -16.56 13.62
N GLN A 172 -14.04 -17.22 14.25
CA GLN A 172 -13.53 -16.90 15.56
C GLN A 172 -13.26 -15.39 15.70
N SER A 173 -13.95 -14.73 16.60
CA SER A 173 -13.74 -13.32 16.89
C SER A 173 -12.61 -13.17 17.91
N TYR A 174 -11.69 -12.29 17.62
CA TYR A 174 -10.66 -11.82 18.55
C TYR A 174 -10.82 -10.32 18.70
N ASP A 175 -10.41 -9.80 19.82
CA ASP A 175 -10.30 -8.37 19.97
C ASP A 175 -8.98 -7.86 19.39
N MET A 176 -9.00 -6.67 18.84
CA MET A 176 -7.82 -5.97 18.36
C MET A 176 -7.84 -4.50 18.77
N GLU A 177 -6.70 -3.97 19.15
CA GLU A 177 -6.54 -2.55 19.32
C GLU A 177 -6.53 -1.86 17.95
N CYS A 178 -7.38 -0.85 17.81
CA CYS A 178 -7.54 -0.10 16.58
C CYS A 178 -7.25 1.38 16.79
N PHE A 179 -6.55 1.96 15.85
CA PHE A 179 -6.49 3.41 15.67
C PHE A 179 -7.83 3.89 15.13
N PRO A 180 -8.45 4.93 15.69
CA PRO A 180 -9.81 5.30 15.35
C PRO A 180 -9.96 5.86 13.93
N ALA A 181 -11.19 5.83 13.41
CA ALA A 181 -11.54 6.52 12.17
C ALA A 181 -11.54 8.04 12.35
N GLY A 182 -11.37 8.78 11.25
CA GLY A 182 -11.41 10.25 11.22
C GLY A 182 -10.12 10.94 11.64
N VAL A 183 -9.11 10.19 12.06
CA VAL A 183 -7.82 10.75 12.51
C VAL A 183 -6.85 10.86 11.34
N SER A 184 -6.01 11.89 11.38
CA SER A 184 -4.96 12.10 10.37
C SER A 184 -3.57 11.93 10.97
N PHE A 185 -2.66 11.42 10.15
CA PHE A 185 -1.24 11.31 10.45
C PHE A 185 -0.42 11.51 9.17
N VAL A 186 0.88 11.64 9.29
CA VAL A 186 1.78 11.99 8.18
C VAL A 186 2.89 10.96 8.08
N THR A 187 3.29 10.62 6.84
CA THR A 187 4.51 9.86 6.54
C THR A 187 5.44 10.65 5.65
N GLU A 188 6.71 10.50 5.87
CA GLU A 188 7.76 10.91 4.94
C GLU A 188 8.17 9.69 4.09
N ILE A 189 8.38 9.94 2.80
CA ILE A 189 8.82 8.95 1.85
C ILE A 189 10.00 9.54 1.11
N GLN A 190 11.13 8.85 1.14
CA GLN A 190 12.29 9.20 0.34
C GLN A 190 12.24 8.43 -0.97
N TYR A 191 12.64 9.07 -2.06
CA TYR A 191 12.72 8.42 -3.36
C TYR A 191 14.04 8.74 -4.06
N MET A 192 14.55 7.75 -4.78
CA MET A 192 15.85 7.83 -5.45
C MET A 192 15.78 7.17 -6.82
N GLY A 193 16.25 7.90 -7.85
CA GLY A 193 16.37 7.36 -9.21
C GLY A 193 15.03 6.99 -9.86
N LEU A 194 13.94 7.71 -9.54
CA LEU A 194 12.66 7.47 -10.18
C LEU A 194 12.63 8.10 -11.58
N LEU A 195 12.36 7.29 -12.59
CA LEU A 195 11.99 7.79 -13.91
C LEU A 195 10.61 8.47 -13.82
N ASP A 196 10.28 9.30 -14.80
CA ASP A 196 9.01 10.04 -14.82
C ASP A 196 7.79 9.13 -14.75
N GLU A 197 7.82 8.00 -15.45
CA GLU A 197 6.75 7.00 -15.40
C GLU A 197 6.59 6.37 -14.01
N HIS A 198 7.70 5.99 -13.34
CA HIS A 198 7.69 5.46 -11.98
C HIS A 198 7.15 6.49 -10.98
N PHE A 199 7.57 7.75 -11.16
CA PHE A 199 7.16 8.84 -10.29
C PHE A 199 5.65 9.07 -10.34
N HIS A 200 5.06 9.12 -11.55
CA HIS A 200 3.63 9.25 -11.71
C HIS A 200 2.84 8.02 -11.26
N ALA A 201 3.33 6.83 -11.65
CA ALA A 201 2.71 5.57 -11.25
C ALA A 201 2.64 5.40 -9.73
N PHE A 202 3.66 5.87 -9.01
CA PHE A 202 3.68 5.89 -7.55
C PHE A 202 2.47 6.65 -6.98
N PHE A 203 2.22 7.87 -7.44
CA PHE A 203 1.09 8.68 -6.96
C PHE A 203 -0.27 8.10 -7.37
N LEU A 204 -0.38 7.57 -8.60
CA LEU A 204 -1.59 6.90 -9.05
C LEU A 204 -1.93 5.69 -8.16
N SER A 205 -0.92 4.91 -7.79
CA SER A 205 -1.08 3.74 -6.91
C SER A 205 -1.56 4.08 -5.51
N LEU A 206 -1.34 5.32 -5.07
CA LEU A 206 -1.82 5.83 -3.78
C LEU A 206 -3.20 6.48 -3.85
N GLY A 207 -3.89 6.40 -5.00
CA GLY A 207 -5.20 7.00 -5.21
C GLY A 207 -5.20 8.52 -5.18
N LEU A 208 -4.07 9.16 -5.56
CA LEU A 208 -3.89 10.62 -5.50
C LEU A 208 -4.32 11.35 -6.77
N HIS A 209 -4.74 10.63 -7.80
CA HIS A 209 -5.23 11.25 -9.03
C HIS A 209 -6.61 11.90 -8.81
N SER A 210 -6.83 13.09 -9.38
CA SER A 210 -8.08 13.87 -9.16
C SER A 210 -9.35 13.15 -9.63
N ARG A 211 -9.27 12.45 -10.77
CA ARG A 211 -10.40 11.71 -11.36
C ARG A 211 -10.49 10.27 -10.82
N TYR A 212 -9.35 9.60 -10.61
CA TYR A 212 -9.27 8.19 -10.22
C TYR A 212 -8.76 8.05 -8.78
N HIS A 213 -9.46 8.68 -7.85
CA HIS A 213 -9.13 8.59 -6.42
C HIS A 213 -9.82 7.39 -5.77
N PHE A 214 -9.14 6.74 -4.87
CA PHE A 214 -9.65 5.62 -4.10
C PHE A 214 -8.93 5.51 -2.75
N PRO A 215 -9.60 4.98 -1.71
CA PRO A 215 -8.94 4.65 -0.45
C PRO A 215 -8.13 3.36 -0.58
N LEU A 216 -7.07 3.26 0.22
CA LEU A 216 -6.27 2.06 0.34
C LEU A 216 -6.66 1.30 1.60
N LYS A 217 -6.50 -0.01 1.58
CA LYS A 217 -6.74 -0.87 2.73
C LYS A 217 -5.42 -1.41 3.29
N CYS A 218 -5.19 -1.22 4.58
CA CYS A 218 -4.00 -1.68 5.27
C CYS A 218 -4.33 -2.40 6.58
N GLY A 219 -3.37 -3.13 7.10
CA GLY A 219 -3.47 -3.79 8.39
C GLY A 219 -4.37 -5.01 8.43
N ARG A 220 -4.87 -5.32 9.63
CA ARG A 220 -5.71 -6.48 9.92
C ARG A 220 -7.19 -6.17 9.71
N GLY A 221 -8.00 -7.18 9.46
CA GLY A 221 -9.46 -7.03 9.34
C GLY A 221 -9.93 -6.31 8.07
N LYS A 222 -9.13 -6.27 7.00
CA LYS A 222 -9.48 -5.57 5.76
C LYS A 222 -10.81 -6.03 5.14
N SER A 223 -11.12 -7.31 5.25
CA SER A 223 -12.38 -7.92 4.75
C SER A 223 -13.57 -7.64 5.66
N THR A 224 -13.36 -7.26 6.91
CA THR A 224 -14.39 -7.07 7.92
C THR A 224 -14.70 -5.61 8.25
N GLY A 225 -14.36 -4.70 7.33
CA GLY A 225 -14.70 -3.29 7.44
C GLY A 225 -13.66 -2.45 8.17
N TYR A 226 -12.40 -2.88 8.23
CA TYR A 226 -11.30 -2.15 8.84
C TYR A 226 -10.24 -1.75 7.83
N GLY A 227 -9.38 -0.82 8.21
CA GLY A 227 -8.14 -0.54 7.52
C GLY A 227 -8.21 0.42 6.33
N ALA A 228 -9.34 1.08 6.08
CA ALA A 228 -9.41 2.05 4.99
C ALA A 228 -8.77 3.37 5.39
N ILE A 229 -7.84 3.84 4.57
CA ILE A 229 -7.16 5.13 4.70
C ILE A 229 -7.15 5.84 3.35
N LYS A 230 -7.21 7.16 3.39
CA LYS A 230 -7.14 8.02 2.19
C LYS A 230 -5.88 8.87 2.24
N ALA A 231 -5.15 8.90 1.14
CA ALA A 231 -3.97 9.74 0.97
C ALA A 231 -4.35 11.16 0.52
N SER A 232 -3.56 12.15 0.93
CA SER A 232 -3.49 13.47 0.35
C SER A 232 -2.05 13.94 0.26
N LEU A 233 -1.68 14.51 -0.87
CA LEU A 233 -0.33 15.00 -1.12
C LEU A 233 -0.12 16.33 -0.42
N GLU A 234 0.86 16.39 0.49
CA GLU A 234 1.21 17.62 1.20
C GLU A 234 2.36 18.33 0.50
N ILE A 235 3.50 17.69 0.42
CA ILE A 235 4.75 18.28 -0.09
C ILE A 235 5.49 17.25 -0.95
N VAL A 236 6.06 17.74 -2.04
CA VAL A 236 7.05 17.01 -2.84
C VAL A 236 8.26 17.91 -3.03
N THR A 237 9.41 17.45 -2.59
CA THR A 237 10.68 18.14 -2.83
C THR A 237 11.58 17.26 -3.69
N GLN A 238 12.37 17.90 -4.55
CA GLN A 238 13.25 17.21 -5.49
C GLN A 238 14.62 17.89 -5.52
N PHE A 239 15.68 17.08 -5.61
CA PHE A 239 17.01 17.57 -5.92
C PHE A 239 17.08 18.03 -7.38
N ASP A 240 17.92 19.00 -7.65
CA ASP A 240 18.24 19.37 -9.02
C ASP A 240 19.08 18.25 -9.65
N GLU A 241 18.63 17.71 -10.77
CA GLU A 241 19.35 16.64 -11.48
C GLU A 241 20.75 17.05 -11.92
N LYS A 242 20.95 18.35 -12.17
CA LYS A 242 22.25 18.90 -12.58
C LYS A 242 23.15 19.24 -11.39
N CYS A 243 22.59 19.38 -10.18
CA CYS A 243 23.32 19.72 -8.99
C CYS A 243 22.76 18.99 -7.77
N PRO A 244 23.15 17.74 -7.54
CA PRO A 244 22.61 16.91 -6.45
C PRO A 244 22.93 17.45 -5.03
N PHE A 245 23.82 18.42 -4.93
CA PHE A 245 24.15 19.11 -3.67
C PHE A 245 23.39 20.44 -3.50
N SER A 246 22.50 20.79 -4.44
CA SER A 246 21.65 21.97 -4.31
C SER A 246 20.57 21.74 -3.25
N PRO A 247 20.01 22.80 -2.66
CA PRO A 247 18.84 22.67 -1.81
C PRO A 247 17.68 21.99 -2.54
N LEU A 248 16.90 21.19 -1.80
CA LEU A 248 15.67 20.58 -2.31
C LEU A 248 14.71 21.67 -2.81
N LYS A 249 14.23 21.54 -4.03
CA LYS A 249 13.19 22.42 -4.61
C LYS A 249 11.81 21.86 -4.32
N ASP A 250 10.88 22.69 -3.91
CA ASP A 250 9.48 22.35 -3.83
C ASP A 250 8.88 22.26 -5.24
N VAL A 251 8.37 21.08 -5.58
CA VAL A 251 7.72 20.79 -6.86
C VAL A 251 6.26 20.36 -6.67
N THR A 252 5.69 20.58 -5.51
CA THR A 252 4.37 20.10 -5.09
C THR A 252 3.27 20.51 -6.07
N GLU A 253 3.20 21.78 -6.43
CA GLU A 253 2.15 22.27 -7.33
C GLU A 253 2.29 21.74 -8.75
N ALA A 254 3.51 21.55 -9.25
CA ALA A 254 3.76 20.91 -10.54
C ALA A 254 3.27 19.46 -10.55
N VAL A 255 3.53 18.71 -9.46
CA VAL A 255 3.05 17.33 -9.31
C VAL A 255 1.52 17.29 -9.20
N LYS A 256 0.90 18.15 -8.37
CA LYS A 256 -0.56 18.22 -8.25
C LYS A 256 -1.21 18.53 -9.59
N LYS A 257 -0.67 19.46 -10.36
CA LYS A 257 -1.15 19.76 -11.71
C LYS A 257 -1.09 18.52 -12.60
N LYS A 258 0.02 17.81 -12.60
CA LYS A 258 0.18 16.58 -13.37
C LYS A 258 -0.83 15.50 -12.99
N LEU A 259 -1.21 15.41 -11.72
CA LEU A 259 -2.23 14.48 -11.22
C LEU A 259 -3.67 14.86 -11.60
N THR A 260 -3.89 16.00 -12.27
CA THR A 260 -5.18 16.36 -12.88
C THR A 260 -5.27 16.01 -14.36
N GLU A 261 -4.13 15.79 -15.02
CA GLU A 261 -4.07 15.43 -16.44
C GLU A 261 -4.48 13.96 -16.63
N GLU A 262 -5.04 13.62 -17.79
CA GLU A 262 -5.38 12.22 -18.09
C GLU A 262 -4.11 11.38 -18.09
N PRO A 263 -4.04 10.31 -17.29
CA PRO A 263 -2.85 9.49 -17.22
C PRO A 263 -2.65 8.71 -18.52
N THR A 264 -1.43 8.73 -19.03
CA THR A 264 -1.03 7.93 -20.19
C THR A 264 -0.37 6.64 -19.71
N PHE A 265 -0.82 5.52 -20.22
CA PHE A 265 -0.27 4.20 -19.89
C PHE A 265 0.21 3.52 -21.15
N SER A 266 1.30 2.76 -21.02
CA SER A 266 1.77 1.88 -22.08
C SER A 266 0.85 0.66 -22.28
N LEU A 267 0.04 0.33 -21.26
CA LEU A 267 -0.87 -0.81 -21.26
C LEU A 267 -2.32 -0.35 -21.04
N PRO A 268 -3.26 -0.78 -21.92
CA PRO A 268 -4.68 -0.50 -21.74
C PRO A 268 -5.25 -1.04 -20.42
N GLU A 269 -4.80 -2.22 -19.98
CA GLU A 269 -5.25 -2.87 -18.74
C GLU A 269 -4.96 -2.02 -17.50
N SER A 270 -3.90 -1.22 -17.51
CA SER A 270 -3.56 -0.34 -16.39
C SER A 270 -4.63 0.72 -16.16
N LEU A 271 -5.19 1.29 -17.22
CA LEU A 271 -6.28 2.26 -17.12
C LEU A 271 -7.57 1.60 -16.63
N ASP A 272 -7.88 0.42 -17.12
CA ASP A 272 -9.07 -0.33 -16.71
C ASP A 272 -8.98 -0.74 -15.23
N ASN A 273 -7.81 -1.18 -14.79
CA ASN A 273 -7.57 -1.51 -13.38
C ASN A 273 -7.67 -0.27 -12.50
N LEU A 274 -7.18 0.88 -12.94
CA LEU A 274 -7.29 2.14 -12.20
C LEU A 274 -8.75 2.60 -12.08
N ARG A 275 -9.54 2.48 -13.14
CA ARG A 275 -10.99 2.75 -13.14
C ARG A 275 -11.72 1.81 -12.18
N MET A 276 -11.42 0.51 -12.26
CA MET A 276 -12.00 -0.50 -11.36
C MET A 276 -11.70 -0.20 -9.89
N LEU A 277 -10.47 0.21 -9.57
CA LEU A 277 -10.10 0.63 -8.22
C LEU A 277 -10.90 1.85 -7.77
N HIS A 278 -11.03 2.85 -8.63
CA HIS A 278 -11.83 4.04 -8.33
C HIS A 278 -13.29 3.71 -8.05
N GLU A 279 -13.91 2.89 -8.90
CA GLU A 279 -15.33 2.53 -8.76
C GLU A 279 -15.58 1.62 -7.55
N LYS A 280 -14.81 0.54 -7.44
CA LYS A 280 -15.07 -0.53 -6.47
C LYS A 280 -14.54 -0.27 -5.06
N CYS A 281 -13.47 0.49 -4.90
CA CYS A 281 -12.97 0.81 -3.56
C CYS A 281 -13.78 1.89 -2.85
N ASN A 282 -14.55 2.69 -3.58
CA ASN A 282 -15.42 3.72 -3.01
C ASN A 282 -16.82 3.18 -2.63
N GLU A 283 -17.19 1.98 -3.08
CA GLU A 283 -18.38 1.25 -2.65
C GLU A 283 -18.19 0.62 -1.24
#